data_7e33c42a720310d3ea852dc6ef5bc093
#
_entry.id   7e33c42a720310d3ea852dc6ef5bc093
#
_cell.length_a   1.000
_cell.length_b   1.000
_cell.length_c   1.000
_cell.angle_alpha   90.00
_cell.angle_beta   90.00
_cell.angle_gamma   90.00
#
_symmetry.space_group_name_H-M   'P 1'
#
loop_
_entity.id
_entity.type
_entity.pdbx_description
1 polymer ?
#
loop_
_entity_poly.entity_id
_entity_poly.type
_entity_poly.pdbx_seq_one_letter_code
_entity_poly.pdbx_strand_id
1 'polypeptide(L)'
;MNSGGSPLRLIVRRHERMRIAILGNSGSGKSTLARWLGDRSGAPLLDLDTVAWEPNKVAVATAEDASVSYVSAFCTSNTSWVLEGCYANLTRAALPFMPILVFLDPGEERCISNCRSRPWEPHKYASKAAQDERLPFLLTWVREYYVRGGEMSHSSYAATYAAYVGPKYLFTRAPVLDPPQAEILAWLS
;
A
#
# COMPACT_ATOMS: atom_id res chain seq x y z
N MET A 1 -53.18 23.64 -4.93
CA MET A 1 -52.32 22.92 -5.87
C MET A 1 -50.88 23.09 -5.33
N ASN A 2 -50.39 22.09 -4.64
CA ASN A 2 -49.10 22.18 -3.98
C ASN A 2 -48.28 20.93 -4.39
N SER A 3 -47.44 21.08 -5.39
CA SER A 3 -46.54 20.04 -5.90
C SER A 3 -45.28 19.96 -5.03
N GLY A 4 -45.32 19.11 -4.04
CA GLY A 4 -44.14 18.75 -3.24
C GLY A 4 -43.18 17.89 -4.04
N GLY A 5 -42.07 18.49 -4.54
CA GLY A 5 -40.95 17.75 -5.08
C GLY A 5 -40.20 17.06 -3.96
N SER A 6 -40.21 15.76 -3.90
CA SER A 6 -39.32 14.95 -3.05
C SER A 6 -37.87 15.20 -3.43
N PRO A 7 -36.96 15.45 -2.46
CA PRO A 7 -35.55 15.52 -2.76
C PRO A 7 -35.06 14.12 -3.14
N LEU A 8 -34.46 14.00 -4.32
CA LEU A 8 -33.70 12.83 -4.75
C LEU A 8 -32.63 12.52 -3.68
N ARG A 9 -32.91 11.52 -2.84
CA ARG A 9 -31.89 10.91 -2.01
C ARG A 9 -30.84 10.31 -2.95
N LEU A 10 -29.70 10.93 -3.02
CA LEU A 10 -28.49 10.29 -3.57
C LEU A 10 -28.30 8.98 -2.80
N ILE A 11 -28.62 7.86 -3.41
CA ILE A 11 -28.27 6.54 -2.90
C ILE A 11 -26.74 6.44 -3.10
N VAL A 12 -25.98 6.85 -2.10
CA VAL A 12 -24.58 6.48 -1.99
C VAL A 12 -24.57 4.96 -1.87
N ARG A 13 -24.34 4.26 -2.97
CA ARG A 13 -24.07 2.82 -2.93
C ARG A 13 -22.87 2.65 -2.03
N ARG A 14 -23.07 2.09 -0.82
CA ARG A 14 -22.00 1.64 0.04
C ARG A 14 -21.20 0.63 -0.77
N HIS A 15 -19.94 0.93 -1.03
CA HIS A 15 -19.02 0.00 -1.65
C HIS A 15 -19.00 -1.29 -0.84
N GLU A 16 -19.57 -2.37 -1.41
CA GLU A 16 -19.59 -3.67 -0.77
C GLU A 16 -18.18 -4.23 -0.77
N ARG A 17 -17.40 -3.96 0.31
CA ARG A 17 -16.13 -4.63 0.64
C ARG A 17 -14.95 -4.30 -0.29
N MET A 18 -14.54 -3.04 -0.35
CA MET A 18 -13.26 -2.72 -0.97
C MET A 18 -12.10 -3.15 -0.05
N ARG A 19 -11.38 -4.21 -0.41
CA ARG A 19 -10.20 -4.71 0.28
C ARG A 19 -9.04 -4.72 -0.69
N ILE A 20 -7.99 -3.95 -0.41
CA ILE A 20 -6.86 -3.79 -1.33
C ILE A 20 -5.56 -3.93 -0.56
N ALA A 21 -4.69 -4.83 -1.04
CA ALA A 21 -3.33 -5.03 -0.55
C ALA A 21 -2.34 -4.60 -1.62
N ILE A 22 -1.46 -3.63 -1.31
CA ILE A 22 -0.52 -3.04 -2.27
C ILE A 22 0.91 -3.38 -1.86
N LEU A 23 1.60 -4.10 -2.73
CA LEU A 23 2.96 -4.58 -2.57
C LEU A 23 3.89 -3.97 -3.61
N GLY A 24 5.14 -3.71 -3.26
CA GLY A 24 6.14 -3.18 -4.20
C GLY A 24 7.35 -2.58 -3.49
N ASN A 25 8.40 -2.27 -4.24
CA ASN A 25 9.63 -1.67 -3.71
C ASN A 25 9.41 -0.27 -3.11
N SER A 26 10.34 0.22 -2.31
CA SER A 26 10.37 1.63 -1.91
C SER A 26 10.44 2.52 -3.16
N GLY A 27 9.65 3.59 -3.19
CA GLY A 27 9.54 4.46 -4.36
C GLY A 27 8.65 3.95 -5.50
N SER A 28 8.00 2.78 -5.38
CA SER A 28 7.11 2.27 -6.44
C SER A 28 5.77 3.01 -6.57
N GLY A 29 5.42 3.88 -5.61
CA GLY A 29 4.15 4.62 -5.61
C GLY A 29 3.04 4.02 -4.75
N LYS A 30 3.31 2.98 -3.97
CA LYS A 30 2.33 2.32 -3.09
C LYS A 30 1.56 3.29 -2.20
N SER A 31 2.27 4.07 -1.39
CA SER A 31 1.65 5.00 -0.45
C SER A 31 0.84 6.11 -1.13
N THR A 32 1.21 6.48 -2.36
CA THR A 32 0.44 7.43 -3.17
C THR A 32 -0.89 6.81 -3.61
N LEU A 33 -0.85 5.58 -4.15
CA LEU A 33 -2.06 4.86 -4.54
C LEU A 33 -2.95 4.56 -3.33
N ALA A 34 -2.35 4.09 -2.23
CA ALA A 34 -3.08 3.73 -1.02
C ALA A 34 -3.83 4.93 -0.42
N ARG A 35 -3.18 6.09 -0.30
CA ARG A 35 -3.82 7.33 0.17
C ARG A 35 -4.93 7.77 -0.78
N TRP A 36 -4.67 7.76 -2.08
CA TRP A 36 -5.67 8.12 -3.08
C TRP A 36 -6.94 7.26 -2.99
N LEU A 37 -6.79 5.95 -2.76
CA LEU A 37 -7.90 5.02 -2.56
C LEU A 37 -8.62 5.28 -1.23
N GLY A 38 -7.87 5.43 -0.14
CA GLY A 38 -8.42 5.71 1.19
C GLY A 38 -9.25 7.00 1.23
N ASP A 39 -8.71 8.09 0.65
CA ASP A 39 -9.38 9.39 0.60
C ASP A 39 -10.72 9.35 -0.16
N ARG A 40 -10.79 8.54 -1.22
CA ARG A 40 -12.00 8.43 -2.04
C ARG A 40 -13.04 7.47 -1.50
N SER A 41 -12.61 6.39 -0.87
CA SER A 41 -13.49 5.34 -0.36
C SER A 41 -13.92 5.54 1.10
N GLY A 42 -13.15 6.32 1.86
CA GLY A 42 -13.26 6.39 3.32
C GLY A 42 -12.79 5.11 4.03
N ALA A 43 -12.16 4.18 3.31
CA ALA A 43 -11.63 2.95 3.90
C ALA A 43 -10.38 3.24 4.76
N PRO A 44 -10.25 2.61 5.95
CA PRO A 44 -9.05 2.75 6.75
C PRO A 44 -7.82 2.24 6.00
N LEU A 45 -6.72 2.97 6.15
CA LEU A 45 -5.41 2.66 5.56
C LEU A 45 -4.46 2.14 6.62
N LEU A 46 -3.81 1.00 6.35
CA LEU A 46 -2.72 0.46 7.14
C LEU A 46 -1.40 0.55 6.38
N ASP A 47 -0.48 1.37 6.87
CA ASP A 47 0.92 1.37 6.45
C ASP A 47 1.66 0.26 7.23
N LEU A 48 2.13 -0.77 6.55
CA LEU A 48 2.83 -1.90 7.17
C LEU A 48 4.16 -1.52 7.83
N ASP A 49 4.78 -0.38 7.47
CA ASP A 49 5.93 0.14 8.20
C ASP A 49 5.60 0.39 9.67
N THR A 50 4.36 0.81 9.98
CA THR A 50 3.93 1.08 11.36
C THR A 50 3.73 -0.18 12.22
N VAL A 51 3.67 -1.34 11.57
CA VAL A 51 3.46 -2.65 12.22
C VAL A 51 4.76 -3.45 12.27
N ALA A 52 5.60 -3.32 11.24
CA ALA A 52 6.85 -4.05 11.11
C ALA A 52 7.94 -3.59 12.08
N TRP A 53 7.85 -2.35 12.58
CA TRP A 53 8.87 -1.74 13.44
C TRP A 53 8.27 -1.32 14.78
N GLU A 54 9.04 -1.51 15.86
CA GLU A 54 8.60 -1.07 17.18
C GLU A 54 8.49 0.45 17.25
N PRO A 55 7.38 0.99 17.76
CA PRO A 55 7.19 2.43 17.89
C PRO A 55 8.27 3.05 18.79
N ASN A 56 8.78 4.22 18.40
CA ASN A 56 9.80 4.97 19.14
C ASN A 56 11.17 4.28 19.28
N LYS A 57 11.42 3.19 18.57
CA LYS A 57 12.75 2.55 18.47
C LYS A 57 13.27 2.62 17.03
N VAL A 58 14.57 2.87 16.90
CA VAL A 58 15.21 2.94 15.57
C VAL A 58 15.60 1.54 15.11
N ALA A 59 15.07 1.09 13.98
CA ALA A 59 15.40 -0.17 13.32
C ALA A 59 15.25 -1.42 14.22
N VAL A 60 14.31 -1.40 15.17
CA VAL A 60 13.94 -2.57 15.97
C VAL A 60 12.69 -3.18 15.37
N ALA A 61 12.83 -4.40 14.81
CA ALA A 61 11.70 -5.11 14.24
C ALA A 61 10.74 -5.58 15.34
N THR A 62 9.44 -5.43 15.09
CA THR A 62 8.39 -6.08 15.88
C THR A 62 8.47 -7.59 15.65
N ALA A 63 8.16 -8.39 16.66
CA ALA A 63 8.07 -9.84 16.51
C ALA A 63 7.09 -10.20 15.38
N GLU A 64 7.51 -11.11 14.48
CA GLU A 64 6.74 -11.43 13.28
C GLU A 64 5.31 -11.88 13.60
N ASP A 65 5.14 -12.75 14.58
CA ASP A 65 3.82 -13.25 14.99
C ASP A 65 2.91 -12.12 15.50
N ALA A 66 3.47 -11.12 16.18
CA ALA A 66 2.72 -9.96 16.64
C ALA A 66 2.29 -9.09 15.46
N SER A 67 3.19 -8.87 14.49
CA SER A 67 2.88 -8.11 13.27
C SER A 67 1.82 -8.80 12.41
N VAL A 68 1.94 -10.11 12.21
CA VAL A 68 0.97 -10.94 11.47
C VAL A 68 -0.41 -10.90 12.17
N SER A 69 -0.42 -11.06 13.51
CA SER A 69 -1.65 -10.99 14.30
C SER A 69 -2.33 -9.62 14.19
N TYR A 70 -1.54 -8.54 14.21
CA TYR A 70 -2.06 -7.18 14.04
C TYR A 70 -2.72 -6.99 12.66
N VAL A 71 -2.05 -7.41 11.58
CA VAL A 71 -2.61 -7.33 10.22
C VAL A 71 -3.91 -8.12 10.12
N SER A 72 -3.95 -9.33 10.65
CA SER A 72 -5.15 -10.17 10.65
C SER A 72 -6.29 -9.54 11.43
N ALA A 73 -6.02 -8.97 12.60
CA ALA A 73 -6.99 -8.25 13.41
C ALA A 73 -7.53 -7.00 12.68
N PHE A 74 -6.66 -6.22 12.05
CA PHE A 74 -7.06 -5.07 11.23
C PHE A 74 -8.00 -5.49 10.10
N CYS A 75 -7.66 -6.53 9.34
CA CYS A 75 -8.48 -7.04 8.25
C CYS A 75 -9.83 -7.60 8.72
N THR A 76 -9.87 -8.22 9.91
CA THR A 76 -11.12 -8.75 10.50
C THR A 76 -12.04 -7.63 10.97
N SER A 77 -11.48 -6.60 11.58
CA SER A 77 -12.24 -5.50 12.19
C SER A 77 -12.82 -4.51 11.17
N ASN A 78 -12.35 -4.54 9.92
CA ASN A 78 -12.75 -3.60 8.89
C ASN A 78 -13.37 -4.32 7.69
N THR A 79 -14.59 -3.93 7.30
CA THR A 79 -15.27 -4.48 6.13
C THR A 79 -14.55 -4.09 4.83
N SER A 80 -14.13 -2.84 4.74
CA SER A 80 -13.32 -2.28 3.65
C SER A 80 -12.02 -1.73 4.23
N TRP A 81 -10.92 -1.89 3.50
CA TRP A 81 -9.60 -1.42 3.93
C TRP A 81 -8.60 -1.37 2.77
N VAL A 82 -7.58 -0.57 2.96
CA VAL A 82 -6.37 -0.55 2.12
C VAL A 82 -5.18 -0.83 3.01
N LEU A 83 -4.28 -1.72 2.62
CA LEU A 83 -2.98 -1.88 3.24
C LEU A 83 -1.87 -1.76 2.21
N GLU A 84 -0.72 -1.24 2.63
CA GLU A 84 0.44 -1.11 1.77
C GLU A 84 1.75 -1.32 2.52
N GLY A 85 2.75 -1.85 1.83
CA GLY A 85 4.09 -1.96 2.39
C GLY A 85 5.08 -2.76 1.56
N CYS A 86 6.27 -2.92 2.12
CA CYS A 86 7.39 -3.64 1.52
C CYS A 86 7.60 -5.03 2.18
N TYR A 87 6.56 -5.66 2.73
CA TYR A 87 6.65 -6.88 3.53
C TYR A 87 5.75 -7.96 2.96
N ALA A 88 6.34 -8.95 2.24
CA ALA A 88 5.57 -10.02 1.63
C ALA A 88 4.86 -10.90 2.68
N ASN A 89 5.52 -11.21 3.81
CA ASN A 89 4.94 -11.99 4.91
C ASN A 89 3.71 -11.29 5.51
N LEU A 90 3.78 -9.99 5.78
CA LEU A 90 2.64 -9.23 6.31
C LEU A 90 1.53 -9.07 5.27
N THR A 91 1.89 -8.88 3.99
CA THR A 91 0.90 -8.89 2.90
C THR A 91 0.19 -10.23 2.81
N ARG A 92 0.93 -11.36 2.93
CA ARG A 92 0.33 -12.71 2.93
C ARG A 92 -0.67 -12.92 4.07
N ALA A 93 -0.47 -12.29 5.23
CA ALA A 93 -1.43 -12.35 6.34
C ALA A 93 -2.81 -11.74 5.98
N ALA A 94 -2.86 -10.82 5.01
CA ALA A 94 -4.10 -10.24 4.52
C ALA A 94 -4.79 -11.05 3.40
N LEU A 95 -4.07 -11.94 2.69
CA LEU A 95 -4.60 -12.66 1.53
C LEU A 95 -5.81 -13.59 1.83
N PRO A 96 -5.93 -14.24 3.02
CA PRO A 96 -7.12 -15.00 3.38
C PRO A 96 -8.43 -14.20 3.35
N PHE A 97 -8.35 -12.88 3.45
CA PHE A 97 -9.50 -11.98 3.38
C PHE A 97 -9.91 -11.63 1.94
N MET A 98 -9.28 -12.26 0.94
CA MET A 98 -9.56 -12.12 -0.48
C MET A 98 -9.53 -10.66 -1.00
N PRO A 99 -8.46 -9.90 -0.72
CA PRO A 99 -8.33 -8.55 -1.28
C PRO A 99 -8.03 -8.57 -2.78
N ILE A 100 -8.16 -7.40 -3.42
CA ILE A 100 -7.45 -7.14 -4.66
C ILE A 100 -5.96 -6.98 -4.31
N LEU A 101 -5.11 -7.86 -4.83
CA LEU A 101 -3.66 -7.76 -4.66
C LEU A 101 -3.06 -6.92 -5.78
N VAL A 102 -2.46 -5.81 -5.42
CA VAL A 102 -1.78 -4.90 -6.36
C VAL A 102 -0.28 -5.02 -6.18
N PHE A 103 0.43 -5.44 -7.22
CA PHE A 103 1.88 -5.44 -7.24
C PHE A 103 2.39 -4.29 -8.11
N LEU A 104 3.09 -3.32 -7.48
CA LEU A 104 3.71 -2.19 -8.19
C LEU A 104 5.19 -2.49 -8.41
N ASP A 105 5.57 -2.75 -9.66
CA ASP A 105 6.94 -3.00 -10.10
C ASP A 105 7.35 -2.10 -11.28
N PRO A 106 7.44 -0.76 -11.07
CA PRO A 106 7.74 0.19 -12.15
C PRO A 106 9.22 0.22 -12.57
N GLY A 107 10.04 -0.69 -12.05
CA GLY A 107 11.45 -0.77 -12.31
C GLY A 107 12.32 0.08 -11.36
N GLU A 108 13.61 -0.29 -11.29
CA GLU A 108 14.60 0.31 -10.38
C GLU A 108 14.74 1.82 -10.59
N GLU A 109 14.94 2.25 -11.84
CA GLU A 109 15.18 3.66 -12.16
C GLU A 109 14.04 4.56 -11.71
N ARG A 110 12.79 4.12 -11.92
CA ARG A 110 11.61 4.86 -11.48
C ARG A 110 11.55 4.92 -9.96
N CYS A 111 11.79 3.82 -9.27
CA CYS A 111 11.82 3.78 -7.81
C CYS A 111 12.88 4.72 -7.23
N ILE A 112 14.09 4.72 -7.79
CA ILE A 112 15.19 5.62 -7.41
C ILE A 112 14.82 7.09 -7.64
N SER A 113 14.29 7.41 -8.83
CA SER A 113 13.84 8.77 -9.17
C SER A 113 12.79 9.26 -8.16
N ASN A 114 11.79 8.44 -7.86
CA ASN A 114 10.75 8.77 -6.90
C ASN A 114 11.30 8.94 -5.46
N CYS A 115 12.27 8.11 -5.06
CA CYS A 115 12.92 8.27 -3.74
C CYS A 115 13.69 9.59 -3.63
N ARG A 116 14.38 10.02 -4.70
CA ARG A 116 15.12 11.30 -4.74
C ARG A 116 14.19 12.52 -4.69
N SER A 117 13.04 12.44 -5.36
CA SER A 117 12.06 13.53 -5.43
C SER A 117 11.05 13.54 -4.30
N ARG A 118 11.16 12.61 -3.35
CA ARG A 118 10.22 12.48 -2.23
C ARG A 118 10.23 13.73 -1.35
N PRO A 119 9.06 14.34 -1.09
CA PRO A 119 8.97 15.42 -0.13
C PRO A 119 9.37 14.95 1.28
N TRP A 120 9.65 15.89 2.17
CA TRP A 120 9.90 15.56 3.56
C TRP A 120 8.70 14.88 4.21
N GLU A 121 8.97 13.78 4.91
CA GLU A 121 7.98 12.96 5.62
C GLU A 121 8.12 13.20 7.14
N PRO A 122 7.41 14.20 7.72
CA PRO A 122 7.57 14.61 9.12
C PRO A 122 7.18 13.51 10.13
N HIS A 123 6.40 12.52 9.71
CA HIS A 123 6.02 11.38 10.52
C HIS A 123 7.11 10.30 10.61
N LYS A 124 8.13 10.35 9.72
CA LYS A 124 9.25 9.40 9.69
C LYS A 124 10.59 10.04 10.09
N TYR A 125 10.76 11.32 9.83
CA TYR A 125 12.05 12.02 10.02
C TYR A 125 11.84 13.36 10.74
N ALA A 126 12.69 13.65 11.71
CA ALA A 126 12.64 14.89 12.48
C ALA A 126 12.88 16.15 11.64
N SER A 127 13.59 16.03 10.51
CA SER A 127 13.84 17.12 9.58
C SER A 127 14.09 16.62 8.16
N LYS A 128 14.02 17.53 7.19
CA LYS A 128 14.42 17.23 5.81
C LYS A 128 15.89 16.81 5.74
N ALA A 129 16.78 17.44 6.51
CA ALA A 129 18.18 17.09 6.57
C ALA A 129 18.39 15.64 7.06
N ALA A 130 17.69 15.23 8.12
CA ALA A 130 17.73 13.86 8.62
C ALA A 130 17.22 12.83 7.58
N GLN A 131 16.20 13.19 6.79
CA GLN A 131 15.74 12.37 5.67
C GLN A 131 16.81 12.27 4.57
N ASP A 132 17.46 13.38 4.22
CA ASP A 132 18.47 13.43 3.17
C ASP A 132 19.74 12.65 3.57
N GLU A 133 20.11 12.66 4.82
CA GLU A 133 21.21 11.84 5.36
C GLU A 133 20.95 10.33 5.18
N ARG A 134 19.70 9.89 5.26
CA ARG A 134 19.30 8.50 5.07
C ARG A 134 19.11 8.11 3.59
N LEU A 135 19.03 9.08 2.70
CA LEU A 135 18.76 8.82 1.28
C LEU A 135 19.76 7.89 0.59
N PRO A 136 21.11 8.00 0.81
CA PRO A 136 22.06 7.07 0.18
C PRO A 136 21.80 5.62 0.57
N PHE A 137 21.50 5.34 1.84
CA PHE A 137 21.13 4.00 2.31
C PHE A 137 19.85 3.51 1.61
N LEU A 138 18.82 4.34 1.56
CA LEU A 138 17.56 4.01 0.89
C LEU A 138 17.76 3.69 -0.59
N LEU A 139 18.60 4.46 -1.30
CA LEU A 139 18.86 4.21 -2.72
C LEU A 139 19.60 2.88 -2.95
N THR A 140 20.55 2.53 -2.07
CA THR A 140 21.20 1.21 -2.10
C THR A 140 20.18 0.10 -1.86
N TRP A 141 19.34 0.24 -0.84
CA TRP A 141 18.26 -0.68 -0.52
C TRP A 141 17.30 -0.90 -1.71
N VAL A 142 16.94 0.16 -2.42
CA VAL A 142 16.07 0.09 -3.62
C VAL A 142 16.73 -0.67 -4.75
N ARG A 143 18.04 -0.50 -5.00
CA ARG A 143 18.80 -1.21 -6.04
C ARG A 143 18.92 -2.71 -5.73
N GLU A 144 19.17 -3.05 -4.48
CA GLU A 144 19.32 -4.44 -4.05
C GLU A 144 18.00 -5.26 -4.14
N TYR A 145 16.88 -4.60 -4.32
CA TYR A 145 15.55 -5.23 -4.33
C TYR A 145 15.45 -6.43 -5.30
N TYR A 146 16.07 -6.36 -6.46
CA TYR A 146 16.01 -7.41 -7.47
C TYR A 146 17.00 -8.56 -7.24
N VAL A 147 17.99 -8.37 -6.38
CA VAL A 147 19.07 -9.36 -6.15
C VAL A 147 19.09 -9.90 -4.72
N ARG A 148 18.57 -9.15 -3.73
CA ARG A 148 18.51 -9.63 -2.35
C ARG A 148 17.48 -10.74 -2.17
N GLY A 149 17.66 -11.56 -1.14
CA GLY A 149 16.69 -12.53 -0.68
C GLY A 149 15.78 -12.02 0.44
N GLY A 150 14.90 -12.90 0.93
CA GLY A 150 14.01 -12.64 2.07
C GLY A 150 12.72 -11.90 1.70
N GLU A 151 11.95 -11.56 2.72
CA GLU A 151 10.57 -11.09 2.60
C GLU A 151 10.41 -9.73 1.90
N MET A 152 11.46 -8.93 1.86
CA MET A 152 11.47 -7.60 1.22
C MET A 152 12.21 -7.61 -0.13
N SER A 153 12.16 -8.72 -0.86
CA SER A 153 12.79 -8.91 -2.17
C SER A 153 11.78 -8.99 -3.30
N HIS A 154 12.24 -8.70 -4.52
CA HIS A 154 11.44 -8.90 -5.73
C HIS A 154 10.95 -10.35 -5.87
N SER A 155 11.83 -11.33 -5.62
CA SER A 155 11.48 -12.75 -5.71
C SER A 155 10.35 -13.15 -4.76
N SER A 156 10.36 -12.64 -3.52
CA SER A 156 9.28 -12.90 -2.55
C SER A 156 7.97 -12.25 -2.98
N TYR A 157 8.02 -11.03 -3.54
CA TYR A 157 6.81 -10.35 -4.02
C TYR A 157 6.22 -11.04 -5.24
N ALA A 158 7.07 -11.40 -6.22
CA ALA A 158 6.65 -12.13 -7.41
C ALA A 158 6.05 -13.50 -7.04
N ALA A 159 6.64 -14.22 -6.09
CA ALA A 159 6.12 -15.49 -5.59
C ALA A 159 4.76 -15.31 -4.89
N THR A 160 4.62 -14.28 -4.04
CA THR A 160 3.34 -13.95 -3.38
C THR A 160 2.26 -13.61 -4.40
N TYR A 161 2.59 -12.79 -5.41
CA TYR A 161 1.69 -12.44 -6.49
C TYR A 161 1.31 -13.66 -7.34
N ALA A 162 2.27 -14.49 -7.72
CA ALA A 162 2.03 -15.69 -8.53
C ALA A 162 1.11 -16.69 -7.84
N ALA A 163 1.37 -16.97 -6.56
CA ALA A 163 0.63 -17.95 -5.75
C ALA A 163 -0.81 -17.48 -5.39
N TYR A 164 -1.07 -16.19 -5.39
CA TYR A 164 -2.38 -15.68 -5.01
C TYR A 164 -3.43 -15.97 -6.09
N VAL A 165 -4.54 -16.58 -5.70
CA VAL A 165 -5.64 -17.01 -6.60
C VAL A 165 -6.78 -16.01 -6.70
N GLY A 166 -6.82 -14.98 -5.85
CA GLY A 166 -7.81 -13.91 -5.89
C GLY A 166 -7.55 -12.87 -6.99
N PRO A 167 -8.38 -11.81 -7.04
CA PRO A 167 -8.19 -10.73 -8.00
C PRO A 167 -6.84 -10.04 -7.79
N LYS A 168 -6.08 -9.86 -8.86
CA LYS A 168 -4.73 -9.28 -8.76
C LYS A 168 -4.35 -8.49 -10.00
N TYR A 169 -3.53 -7.44 -9.79
CA TYR A 169 -3.04 -6.54 -10.83
C TYR A 169 -1.54 -6.29 -10.67
N LEU A 170 -0.79 -6.39 -11.77
CA LEU A 170 0.62 -6.02 -11.86
C LEU A 170 0.74 -4.71 -12.65
N PHE A 171 1.32 -3.70 -12.03
CA PHE A 171 1.65 -2.44 -12.69
C PHE A 171 3.16 -2.33 -12.87
N THR A 172 3.63 -2.38 -14.11
CA THR A 172 5.04 -2.14 -14.49
C THR A 172 5.34 -0.67 -14.74
N ARG A 173 4.36 0.20 -14.53
CA ARG A 173 4.46 1.67 -14.55
C ARG A 173 3.66 2.23 -13.39
N ALA A 174 4.00 3.43 -12.93
CA ALA A 174 3.20 4.08 -11.90
C ALA A 174 1.75 4.25 -12.40
N PRO A 175 0.73 3.86 -11.62
CA PRO A 175 -0.65 4.05 -12.02
C PRO A 175 -0.97 5.54 -12.15
N VAL A 176 -1.75 5.89 -13.19
CA VAL A 176 -2.25 7.25 -13.40
C VAL A 176 -3.49 7.44 -12.53
N LEU A 177 -3.48 8.49 -11.71
CA LEU A 177 -4.54 8.78 -10.74
C LEU A 177 -5.35 10.07 -11.08
N ASP A 178 -4.89 10.82 -12.10
CA ASP A 178 -5.58 12.02 -12.58
C ASP A 178 -5.40 12.20 -14.10
N PRO A 179 -6.39 11.93 -14.94
CA PRO A 179 -7.60 11.13 -14.60
C PRO A 179 -7.23 9.69 -14.24
N PRO A 180 -7.96 9.05 -13.32
CA PRO A 180 -7.62 7.70 -12.89
C PRO A 180 -7.88 6.66 -13.98
N GLN A 181 -7.05 5.62 -14.00
CA GLN A 181 -7.23 4.48 -14.90
C GLN A 181 -8.53 3.73 -14.59
N ALA A 182 -9.17 3.18 -15.62
CA ALA A 182 -10.48 2.52 -15.52
C ALA A 182 -10.46 1.35 -14.51
N GLU A 183 -9.37 0.58 -14.48
CA GLU A 183 -9.19 -0.54 -13.55
C GLU A 183 -9.24 -0.07 -12.09
N ILE A 184 -8.59 1.07 -11.80
CA ILE A 184 -8.54 1.63 -10.44
C ILE A 184 -9.90 2.19 -10.03
N LEU A 185 -10.62 2.81 -10.97
CA LEU A 185 -11.99 3.26 -10.73
C LEU A 185 -12.93 2.09 -10.41
N ALA A 186 -12.75 0.96 -11.08
CA ALA A 186 -13.56 -0.24 -10.85
C ALA A 186 -13.40 -0.79 -9.42
N TRP A 187 -12.29 -0.53 -8.74
CA TRP A 187 -12.11 -0.96 -7.34
C TRP A 187 -12.92 -0.12 -6.34
N LEU A 188 -13.36 1.06 -6.77
CA LEU A 188 -14.19 1.97 -5.98
C LEU A 188 -15.69 1.75 -6.18
N SER A 189 -16.09 0.88 -7.13
CA SER A 189 -17.49 0.55 -7.46
C SER A 189 -18.00 -0.60 -6.64
#